data_08e6a0f487173538d3de842f454ac81d
#
_entry.id   08e6a0f487173538d3de842f454ac81d
#
_cell.length_a   1.000
_cell.length_b   1.000
_cell.length_c   1.000
_cell.angle_alpha   90.00
_cell.angle_beta   90.00
_cell.angle_gamma   90.00
#
_symmetry.space_group_name_H-M   'P 1'
#
loop_
_entity.id
_entity.type
_entity.pdbx_description
1 polymer ?
#
loop_
_entity_poly.entity_id
_entity_poly.type
_entity_poly.pdbx_seq_one_letter_code
_entity_poly.pdbx_strand_id
1 'polypeptide(L)' 'MANHAELNTRIHSLCEEAHAMLLANLLDTKKVHVLRKRMLECAAHARDAGHADGENQLRLTERKLTARFPPVSD' A
#
# COMPACT_ATOMS: atom_id res chain seq x y z
N MET A 1 -16.02 3.33 16.68
CA MET A 1 -15.10 4.45 16.63
C MET A 1 -13.90 4.10 15.78
N ALA A 2 -13.54 4.99 14.87
CA ALA A 2 -12.35 4.78 14.09
C ALA A 2 -11.13 4.86 15.01
N ASN A 3 -10.40 3.78 15.14
CA ASN A 3 -9.21 3.74 15.97
C ASN A 3 -8.01 4.06 15.10
N HIS A 4 -7.48 5.27 15.21
CA HIS A 4 -6.33 5.71 14.43
C HIS A 4 -5.09 4.85 14.67
N ALA A 5 -4.96 4.26 15.85
CA ALA A 5 -3.85 3.37 16.15
C ALA A 5 -3.89 2.10 15.29
N GLU A 6 -5.10 1.53 15.12
CA GLU A 6 -5.28 0.37 14.25
C GLU A 6 -4.99 0.70 12.80
N LEU A 7 -5.49 1.84 12.35
CA LEU A 7 -5.26 2.31 10.99
C LEU A 7 -3.77 2.55 10.76
N ASN A 8 -3.08 3.19 11.69
CA ASN A 8 -1.64 3.42 11.60
C ASN A 8 -0.87 2.10 11.50
N THR A 9 -1.27 1.10 12.29
CA THR A 9 -0.65 -0.21 12.26
C THR A 9 -0.79 -0.86 10.88
N ARG A 10 -1.99 -0.77 10.29
CA ARG A 10 -2.23 -1.30 8.95
C ARG A 10 -1.41 -0.58 7.89
N ILE A 11 -1.37 0.74 7.95
CA ILE A 11 -0.60 1.54 7.01
C ILE A 11 0.88 1.16 7.08
N HIS A 12 1.40 1.10 8.29
CA HIS A 12 2.81 0.74 8.51
C HIS A 12 3.13 -0.67 8.00
N SER A 13 2.26 -1.63 8.31
CA SER A 13 2.43 -3.02 7.89
C SER A 13 2.43 -3.15 6.36
N LEU A 14 1.49 -2.48 5.69
CA LEU A 14 1.41 -2.52 4.23
C LEU A 14 2.63 -1.87 3.58
N CYS A 15 3.08 -0.74 4.12
CA CYS A 15 4.27 -0.07 3.60
C CYS A 15 5.53 -0.92 3.81
N GLU A 16 5.64 -1.61 4.95
CA GLU A 16 6.77 -2.52 5.19
C GLU A 16 6.77 -3.69 4.22
N GLU A 17 5.60 -4.28 3.96
CA GLU A 17 5.50 -5.35 2.97
C GLU A 17 5.92 -4.87 1.58
N ALA A 18 5.48 -3.68 1.20
CA ALA A 18 5.84 -3.09 -0.07
C ALA A 18 7.35 -2.87 -0.18
N HIS A 19 7.96 -2.33 0.86
CA HIS A 19 9.40 -2.12 0.89
C HIS A 19 10.17 -3.44 0.83
N ALA A 20 9.68 -4.46 1.52
CA ALA A 20 10.28 -5.79 1.48
C ALA A 20 10.25 -6.37 0.07
N MET A 21 9.14 -6.20 -0.65
CA MET A 21 9.02 -6.65 -2.02
C MET A 21 9.98 -5.90 -2.95
N LEU A 22 10.11 -4.59 -2.76
CA LEU A 22 11.03 -3.78 -3.55
C LEU A 22 12.49 -4.20 -3.33
N LEU A 23 12.86 -4.47 -2.08
CA LEU A 23 14.22 -4.89 -1.74
C LEU A 23 14.53 -6.31 -2.21
N ALA A 24 13.57 -7.20 -2.10
CA ALA A 24 13.74 -8.59 -2.49
C ALA A 24 13.72 -8.78 -4.00
N ASN A 25 13.24 -7.80 -4.74
CA ASN A 25 13.13 -7.86 -6.20
C ASN A 25 12.35 -9.11 -6.66
N LEU A 26 11.33 -9.48 -5.89
CA LEU A 26 10.49 -10.65 -6.19
C LEU A 26 9.53 -10.33 -7.34
N LEU A 27 9.49 -11.23 -8.31
CA LEU A 27 8.62 -11.10 -9.48
C LEU A 27 7.31 -11.88 -9.30
N ASP A 28 6.72 -11.83 -8.11
CA ASP A 28 5.42 -12.44 -7.89
C ASP A 28 4.32 -11.41 -8.14
N THR A 29 3.86 -11.37 -9.38
CA THR A 29 2.86 -10.40 -9.83
C THR A 29 1.55 -10.53 -9.06
N LYS A 30 1.17 -11.73 -8.64
CA LYS A 30 -0.07 -11.93 -7.86
C LYS A 30 0.03 -11.29 -6.49
N LYS A 31 1.15 -11.48 -5.80
CA LYS A 31 1.36 -10.87 -4.48
C LYS A 31 1.41 -9.36 -4.57
N VAL A 32 2.10 -8.84 -5.58
CA VAL A 32 2.17 -7.39 -5.81
C VAL A 32 0.77 -6.83 -6.06
N HIS A 33 -0.02 -7.49 -6.90
CA HIS A 33 -1.37 -7.05 -7.22
C HIS A 33 -2.27 -7.04 -5.99
N VAL A 34 -2.23 -8.10 -5.18
CA VAL A 34 -3.02 -8.18 -3.94
C VAL A 34 -2.60 -7.08 -2.96
N LEU A 35 -1.31 -6.86 -2.81
CA LEU A 35 -0.79 -5.83 -1.93
C LEU A 35 -1.23 -4.44 -2.38
N ARG A 36 -1.12 -4.15 -3.68
CA ARG A 36 -1.56 -2.86 -4.23
C ARG A 36 -3.03 -2.62 -3.96
N LYS A 37 -3.86 -3.64 -4.17
CA LYS A 37 -5.29 -3.53 -3.91
C LYS A 37 -5.57 -3.22 -2.44
N ARG A 38 -4.90 -3.92 -1.53
CA ARG A 38 -5.02 -3.66 -0.09
C ARG A 38 -4.57 -2.25 0.28
N MET A 39 -3.50 -1.78 -0.34
CA MET A 39 -2.99 -0.43 -0.08
C MET A 39 -4.00 0.63 -0.54
N LEU A 40 -4.61 0.44 -1.69
CA LEU A 40 -5.62 1.38 -2.20
C LEU A 40 -6.88 1.37 -1.32
N GLU A 41 -7.32 0.20 -0.86
CA GLU A 41 -8.44 0.10 0.06
C GLU A 41 -8.13 0.79 1.38
N CYS A 42 -6.94 0.57 1.92
CA CYS A 42 -6.51 1.21 3.16
C CYS A 42 -6.38 2.72 2.99
N ALA A 43 -5.93 3.18 1.83
CA ALA A 43 -5.87 4.61 1.52
C ALA A 43 -7.26 5.25 1.52
N ALA A 44 -8.26 4.55 1.00
CA ALA A 44 -9.64 5.02 1.04
C ALA A 44 -10.15 5.12 2.47
N HIS A 45 -9.85 4.13 3.31
CA HIS A 45 -10.19 4.18 4.73
C HIS A 45 -9.48 5.32 5.45
N ALA A 46 -8.22 5.55 5.16
CA ALA A 46 -7.45 6.65 5.74
C ALA A 46 -8.06 7.99 5.35
N ARG A 47 -8.48 8.14 4.11
CA ARG A 47 -9.14 9.34 3.63
C ARG A 47 -10.43 9.59 4.39
N ASP A 48 -11.26 8.55 4.53
CA ASP A 48 -12.55 8.65 5.23
C ASP A 48 -12.36 8.98 6.71
N ALA A 49 -11.28 8.52 7.30
CA ALA A 49 -10.95 8.79 8.70
C ALA A 49 -10.26 10.15 8.90
N GLY A 50 -9.99 10.88 7.83
CA GLY A 50 -9.30 12.16 7.90
C GLY A 50 -7.80 12.03 8.13
N HIS A 51 -7.22 10.87 7.81
CA HIS A 51 -5.80 10.60 8.02
C HIS A 51 -5.03 10.86 6.72
N ALA A 52 -4.86 12.15 6.40
CA ALA A 52 -4.25 12.56 5.13
C ALA A 52 -2.82 12.06 4.95
N ASP A 53 -2.03 12.08 6.01
CA ASP A 53 -0.64 11.62 5.95
C ASP A 53 -0.55 10.14 5.61
N GLY A 54 -1.41 9.33 6.22
CA GLY A 54 -1.48 7.90 5.94
C GLY A 54 -1.90 7.62 4.51
N GLU A 55 -2.90 8.32 4.03
CA GLU A 55 -3.36 8.21 2.65
C GLU A 55 -2.22 8.52 1.68
N ASN A 56 -1.52 9.64 1.91
CA ASN A 56 -0.41 10.05 1.06
C ASN A 56 0.71 9.03 1.06
N GLN A 57 1.06 8.52 2.24
CA GLN A 57 2.11 7.51 2.37
C GLN A 57 1.78 6.23 1.60
N LEU A 58 0.54 5.76 1.70
CA LEU A 58 0.09 4.57 0.97
C LEU A 58 0.12 4.79 -0.53
N ARG A 59 -0.35 5.95 -0.98
CA ARG A 59 -0.38 6.27 -2.41
C ARG A 59 1.03 6.38 -2.99
N LEU A 60 1.94 7.02 -2.27
CA LEU A 60 3.33 7.15 -2.71
C LEU A 60 4.01 5.78 -2.79
N THR A 61 3.80 4.94 -1.79
CA THR A 61 4.38 3.61 -1.74
C THR A 61 3.80 2.74 -2.86
N GLU A 62 2.49 2.83 -3.10
CA GLU A 62 1.83 2.11 -4.19
C GLU A 62 2.40 2.54 -5.55
N ARG A 63 2.67 3.82 -5.74
CA ARG A 63 3.31 4.31 -6.96
C ARG A 63 4.70 3.73 -7.17
N LYS A 64 5.47 3.60 -6.09
CA LYS A 64 6.79 2.97 -6.15
C LYS A 64 6.68 1.51 -6.58
N LEU A 65 5.71 0.79 -6.03
CA LEU A 65 5.44 -0.58 -6.44
C LEU A 65 5.06 -0.66 -7.91
N THR A 66 4.18 0.21 -8.36
CA THR A 66 3.72 0.23 -9.74
C THR A 66 4.86 0.55 -10.71
N ALA A 67 5.76 1.44 -10.30
CA ALA A 67 6.92 1.79 -11.13
C ALA A 67 7.90 0.62 -11.25
N ARG A 68 8.08 -0.14 -10.17
CA ARG A 68 9.00 -1.29 -10.14
C ARG A 68 8.38 -2.54 -10.76
N PHE A 69 7.08 -2.75 -10.52
CA PHE A 69 6.34 -3.91 -11.01
C PHE A 69 5.10 -3.41 -11.75
N PRO A 70 5.26 -2.88 -12.98
CA PRO A 70 4.13 -2.33 -13.71
C PRO A 70 3.10 -3.42 -14.00
N PRO A 71 1.80 -3.08 -13.95
CA PRO A 71 0.77 -4.07 -14.28
C PRO A 71 0.91 -4.49 -15.73
N VAL A 72 0.73 -5.79 -15.95
CA VAL A 72 0.71 -6.30 -17.32
C VAL A 72 -0.62 -5.88 -17.92
N SER A 73 -0.57 -4.97 -18.85
CA SER A 73 -1.77 -4.58 -19.59
C SER A 73 -1.90 -5.45 -20.84
N ASP A 74 -3.01 -6.07 -20.95
CA ASP A 74 -3.32 -6.82 -22.17
C ASP A 74 -3.81 -5.88 -23.27
#